data_1eee51145511e3f0bd5a9930f181c8ba
#
_entry.id   1eee51145511e3f0bd5a9930f181c8ba
#
_cell.length_a   1.000
_cell.length_b   1.000
_cell.length_c   1.000
_cell.angle_alpha   90.00
_cell.angle_beta   90.00
_cell.angle_gamma   90.00
#
_symmetry.space_group_name_H-M   'P 1'
#
loop_
_entity.id
_entity.type
_entity.pdbx_description
1 polymer ?
#
loop_
_entity_poly.entity_id
_entity_poly.type
_entity_poly.pdbx_seq_one_letter_code
_entity_poly.pdbx_strand_id
1 'polypeptide(L)'
;MGERLIDPEGHGGIKVDLEQGLGLVPGMETRFTEEKFARRRQGVVRFEEDNVPVEGYEIQTGRSSSINPALIYCQDGQEGYWNGRVMGTHLHGFFDNPQCRRAFLAPVRKMKNLPEPLAQQNIDRYGIWAEHVKSHIDWTAVERLLEAQQ
;
A
#
# COMPACT_ATOMS: atom_id res chain seq x y z
N MET A 1 9.01 -7.60 7.72
CA MET A 1 9.40 -8.49 6.60
C MET A 1 10.91 -8.67 6.50
N GLY A 2 11.72 -7.67 6.83
CA GLY A 2 13.17 -7.73 6.81
C GLY A 2 13.79 -8.63 7.86
N GLU A 3 15.12 -8.61 7.93
CA GLU A 3 15.90 -9.41 8.89
C GLU A 3 16.04 -8.70 10.24
N ARG A 4 16.10 -7.36 10.23
CA ARG A 4 16.37 -6.58 11.44
C ARG A 4 15.44 -5.40 11.60
N LEU A 5 15.03 -5.16 12.85
CA LEU A 5 14.29 -3.99 13.30
C LEU A 5 15.14 -3.25 14.33
N ILE A 6 15.28 -1.95 14.18
CA ILE A 6 16.12 -1.10 15.03
C ILE A 6 15.26 0.07 15.51
N ASP A 7 14.98 0.11 16.80
CA ASP A 7 14.14 1.15 17.43
C ASP A 7 14.61 1.48 18.86
N PRO A 8 15.81 2.04 19.04
CA PRO A 8 16.37 2.30 20.36
C PRO A 8 15.56 3.31 21.17
N GLU A 9 14.81 4.18 20.51
CA GLU A 9 14.02 5.23 21.15
C GLU A 9 12.54 4.85 21.34
N GLY A 10 12.08 3.79 20.68
CA GLY A 10 10.69 3.30 20.77
C GLY A 10 9.69 4.04 19.89
N HIS A 11 10.14 4.64 18.79
CA HIS A 11 9.27 5.36 17.85
C HIS A 11 8.24 4.47 17.15
N GLY A 12 8.53 3.18 17.01
CA GLY A 12 7.59 2.16 16.51
C GLY A 12 6.71 1.53 17.59
N GLY A 13 6.86 1.96 18.84
CA GLY A 13 6.04 1.53 19.98
C GLY A 13 6.78 0.74 21.04
N ILE A 14 7.85 0.04 20.72
CA ILE A 14 8.65 -0.75 21.66
C ILE A 14 10.13 -0.43 21.44
N LYS A 15 10.83 -0.07 22.53
CA LYS A 15 12.28 0.16 22.49
C LYS A 15 13.02 -1.15 22.24
N VAL A 16 13.72 -1.23 21.12
CA VAL A 16 14.58 -2.36 20.79
C VAL A 16 15.84 -1.86 20.09
N ASP A 17 16.99 -2.20 20.61
CA ASP A 17 18.27 -1.85 19.98
C ASP A 17 18.44 -2.63 18.67
N LEU A 18 18.06 -3.90 18.71
CA LEU A 18 18.04 -4.77 17.55
C LEU A 18 17.09 -5.95 17.80
N GLU A 19 16.07 -6.09 16.96
CA GLU A 19 15.19 -7.25 16.99
C GLU A 19 15.26 -8.00 15.65
N GLN A 20 15.22 -9.32 15.75
CA GLN A 20 15.17 -10.17 14.57
C GLN A 20 13.79 -10.07 13.92
N GLY A 21 13.75 -9.71 12.65
CA GLY A 21 12.56 -9.70 11.83
C GLY A 21 12.19 -11.09 11.30
N LEU A 22 11.20 -11.13 10.42
CA LEU A 22 10.74 -12.38 9.81
C LEU A 22 11.72 -13.01 8.80
N GLY A 23 12.75 -12.28 8.37
CA GLY A 23 13.74 -12.75 7.41
C GLY A 23 13.20 -13.07 6.01
N LEU A 24 11.99 -12.59 5.67
CA LEU A 24 11.38 -12.84 4.35
C LEU A 24 12.06 -12.05 3.23
N VAL A 25 12.70 -10.95 3.59
CA VAL A 25 13.48 -10.10 2.67
C VAL A 25 14.92 -10.07 3.17
N PRO A 26 15.81 -10.84 2.56
CA PRO A 26 17.20 -10.95 3.00
C PRO A 26 17.93 -9.62 2.95
N GLY A 27 18.71 -9.32 3.99
CA GLY A 27 19.51 -8.11 4.09
C GLY A 27 18.70 -6.82 4.36
N MET A 28 17.38 -6.88 4.47
CA MET A 28 16.56 -5.72 4.75
C MET A 28 16.57 -5.39 6.24
N GLU A 29 16.97 -4.15 6.54
CA GLU A 29 16.88 -3.57 7.88
C GLU A 29 15.87 -2.42 7.87
N THR A 30 15.10 -2.30 8.94
CA THR A 30 14.20 -1.17 9.16
C THR A 30 14.61 -0.46 10.44
N ARG A 31 14.91 0.84 10.32
CA ARG A 31 15.21 1.72 11.46
C ARG A 31 14.05 2.67 11.65
N PHE A 32 13.44 2.63 12.83
CA PHE A 32 12.42 3.61 13.22
C PHE A 32 13.05 4.94 13.60
N THR A 33 12.35 6.02 13.32
CA THR A 33 12.77 7.39 13.59
C THR A 33 11.57 8.18 14.11
N GLU A 34 11.82 9.28 14.81
CA GLU A 34 10.78 10.18 15.29
C GLU A 34 9.98 10.79 14.11
N GLU A 35 10.66 11.05 13.02
CA GLU A 35 10.07 11.68 11.85
C GLU A 35 9.14 10.71 11.11
N LYS A 36 7.85 11.01 11.14
CA LYS A 36 6.85 10.39 10.26
C LYS A 36 6.77 11.19 8.98
N PHE A 37 6.91 10.53 7.85
CA PHE A 37 6.72 11.20 6.58
C PHE A 37 5.56 10.57 5.78
N ALA A 38 4.89 11.44 5.02
CA ALA A 38 3.86 11.07 4.07
C ALA A 38 4.13 11.79 2.76
N ARG A 39 4.18 11.05 1.67
CA ARG A 39 4.38 11.63 0.34
C ARG A 39 3.58 10.89 -0.72
N ARG A 40 3.13 11.62 -1.74
CA ARG A 40 2.62 11.00 -2.96
C ARG A 40 3.81 10.48 -3.77
N ARG A 41 3.66 9.28 -4.30
CA ARG A 41 4.71 8.65 -5.08
C ARG A 41 4.14 8.06 -6.35
N GLN A 42 4.90 8.18 -7.43
CA GLN A 42 4.58 7.63 -8.74
C GLN A 42 5.77 6.84 -9.25
N GLY A 43 5.48 5.74 -9.91
CA GLY A 43 6.54 4.88 -10.44
C GLY A 43 6.00 3.83 -11.42
N VAL A 44 6.85 2.89 -11.73
CA VAL A 44 6.55 1.75 -12.59
C VAL A 44 6.83 0.48 -11.83
N VAL A 45 5.84 -0.37 -11.72
CA VAL A 45 5.96 -1.73 -11.18
C VAL A 45 6.45 -2.64 -12.29
N ARG A 46 7.39 -3.51 -11.99
CA ARG A 46 7.85 -4.55 -12.90
C ARG A 46 7.37 -5.92 -12.43
N PHE A 47 6.40 -6.47 -13.16
CA PHE A 47 5.96 -7.85 -13.01
C PHE A 47 6.38 -8.63 -14.25
N GLU A 48 7.39 -9.51 -14.12
CA GLU A 48 7.94 -10.28 -15.24
C GLU A 48 8.24 -9.39 -16.46
N GLU A 49 7.39 -9.45 -17.49
CA GLU A 49 7.53 -8.65 -18.72
C GLU A 49 6.67 -7.37 -18.72
N ASP A 50 5.76 -7.22 -17.75
CA ASP A 50 4.84 -6.10 -17.67
C ASP A 50 5.44 -4.91 -16.91
N ASN A 51 5.35 -3.72 -17.52
CA ASN A 51 5.65 -2.45 -16.87
C ASN A 51 4.33 -1.71 -16.61
N VAL A 52 3.91 -1.67 -15.34
CA VAL A 52 2.61 -1.11 -14.95
C VAL A 52 2.83 0.20 -14.19
N PRO A 53 2.29 1.33 -14.68
CA PRO A 53 2.34 2.58 -13.93
C PRO A 53 1.55 2.46 -12.64
N VAL A 54 2.09 3.01 -11.56
CA VAL A 54 1.46 3.00 -10.23
C VAL A 54 1.63 4.35 -9.57
N GLU A 55 0.61 4.74 -8.81
CA GLU A 55 0.68 5.89 -7.91
C GLU A 55 0.01 5.56 -6.58
N GLY A 56 0.42 6.24 -5.53
CA GLY A 56 -0.13 6.07 -4.19
C GLY A 56 0.56 6.97 -3.18
N TYR A 57 0.36 6.65 -1.91
CA TYR A 57 0.97 7.38 -0.80
C TYR A 57 1.91 6.46 -0.05
N GLU A 58 3.12 6.93 0.18
CA GLU A 58 4.07 6.30 1.08
C GLU A 58 3.97 7.00 2.43
N ILE A 59 3.56 6.24 3.46
CA ILE A 59 3.42 6.75 4.82
C ILE A 59 4.20 5.81 5.72
N GLN A 60 5.21 6.31 6.39
CA GLN A 60 6.01 5.48 7.29
C GLN A 60 6.68 6.29 8.40
N THR A 61 6.91 5.60 9.52
CA THR A 61 7.67 6.08 10.68
C THR A 61 8.96 5.28 10.74
N GLY A 62 9.96 5.71 9.99
CA GLY A 62 11.22 5.00 9.86
C GLY A 62 11.63 4.78 8.41
N ARG A 63 12.76 4.14 8.23
CA ARG A 63 13.35 3.90 6.91
C ARG A 63 13.82 2.46 6.80
N SER A 64 13.40 1.81 5.73
CA SER A 64 13.91 0.50 5.36
C SER A 64 15.05 0.64 4.36
N SER A 65 16.07 -0.20 4.50
CA SER A 65 17.15 -0.26 3.51
C SER A 65 16.60 -0.66 2.15
N SER A 66 17.16 -0.07 1.09
CA SER A 66 16.80 -0.44 -0.28
C SER A 66 17.37 -1.81 -0.61
N ILE A 67 16.55 -2.69 -1.16
CA ILE A 67 16.92 -4.07 -1.47
C ILE A 67 16.47 -4.43 -2.89
N ASN A 68 17.30 -5.19 -3.56
CA ASN A 68 17.00 -5.74 -4.87
C ASN A 68 16.51 -7.21 -4.75
N PRO A 69 15.58 -7.64 -5.60
CA PRO A 69 14.92 -6.85 -6.65
C PRO A 69 13.84 -5.93 -6.09
N ALA A 70 13.85 -4.67 -6.52
CA ALA A 70 12.81 -3.71 -6.16
C ALA A 70 11.50 -3.99 -6.91
N LEU A 71 10.38 -3.70 -6.25
CA LEU A 71 9.05 -3.84 -6.86
C LEU A 71 8.70 -2.63 -7.73
N ILE A 72 9.01 -1.42 -7.27
CA ILE A 72 8.62 -0.16 -7.91
C ILE A 72 9.86 0.68 -8.20
N TYR A 73 9.91 1.22 -9.41
CA TYR A 73 10.96 2.13 -9.87
C TYR A 73 10.37 3.52 -10.03
N CYS A 74 10.75 4.43 -9.15
CA CYS A 74 10.32 5.82 -9.12
C CYS A 74 11.44 6.75 -9.63
N GLN A 75 11.12 8.01 -9.93
CA GLN A 75 12.13 9.00 -10.31
C GLN A 75 13.10 9.31 -9.15
N ASP A 76 12.61 9.24 -7.92
CA ASP A 76 13.36 9.54 -6.69
C ASP A 76 13.96 8.29 -6.03
N GLY A 77 14.02 7.16 -6.74
CA GLY A 77 14.62 5.91 -6.28
C GLY A 77 13.71 4.70 -6.43
N GLN A 78 14.07 3.65 -5.73
CA GLN A 78 13.36 2.38 -5.75
C GLN A 78 12.54 2.20 -4.48
N GLU A 79 11.47 1.39 -4.57
CA GLU A 79 10.58 1.07 -3.45
C GLU A 79 10.09 -0.36 -3.54
N GLY A 80 9.86 -0.96 -2.35
CA GLY A 80 9.33 -2.30 -2.24
C GLY A 80 10.29 -3.40 -2.62
N TYR A 81 9.78 -4.62 -2.57
CA TYR A 81 10.53 -5.84 -2.85
C TYR A 81 9.64 -6.85 -3.57
N TRP A 82 10.19 -7.54 -4.56
CA TRP A 82 9.54 -8.62 -5.27
C TRP A 82 10.53 -9.66 -5.78
N ASN A 83 10.37 -10.90 -5.39
CA ASN A 83 11.22 -12.01 -5.85
C ASN A 83 10.43 -13.17 -6.48
N GLY A 84 9.17 -12.96 -6.86
CA GLY A 84 8.29 -14.01 -7.38
C GLY A 84 7.52 -14.78 -6.31
N ARG A 85 7.90 -14.68 -5.04
CA ARG A 85 7.26 -15.39 -3.91
C ARG A 85 6.87 -14.46 -2.77
N VAL A 86 7.70 -13.46 -2.50
CA VAL A 86 7.51 -12.48 -1.43
C VAL A 86 7.40 -11.11 -2.05
N MET A 87 6.32 -10.40 -1.74
CA MET A 87 6.09 -9.02 -2.13
C MET A 87 5.92 -8.14 -0.88
N GLY A 88 6.50 -6.97 -0.91
CA GLY A 88 6.30 -5.95 0.11
C GLY A 88 6.45 -4.55 -0.47
N THR A 89 5.57 -3.66 -0.06
CA THR A 89 5.60 -2.25 -0.43
C THR A 89 5.03 -1.38 0.69
N HIS A 90 5.52 -0.16 0.83
CA HIS A 90 4.94 0.88 1.68
C HIS A 90 3.97 1.78 0.91
N LEU A 91 3.78 1.51 -0.38
CA LEU A 91 2.88 2.31 -1.22
C LEU A 91 1.42 1.95 -0.94
N HIS A 92 0.73 2.78 -0.19
CA HIS A 92 -0.71 2.69 -0.01
C HIS A 92 -1.43 2.98 -1.33
N GLY A 93 -2.50 2.25 -1.60
CA GLY A 93 -3.23 2.36 -2.87
C GLY A 93 -2.65 1.52 -4.01
N PHE A 94 -1.59 0.75 -3.77
CA PHE A 94 -0.96 -0.10 -4.79
C PHE A 94 -1.96 -0.96 -5.57
N PHE A 95 -2.89 -1.60 -4.88
CA PHE A 95 -3.92 -2.43 -5.50
C PHE A 95 -5.18 -1.66 -5.93
N ASP A 96 -5.24 -0.34 -5.75
CA ASP A 96 -6.33 0.46 -6.30
C ASP A 96 -6.21 0.56 -7.82
N ASN A 97 -5.00 0.45 -8.36
CA ASN A 97 -4.77 0.35 -9.80
C ASN A 97 -5.22 -1.03 -10.32
N PRO A 98 -6.20 -1.09 -11.25
CA PRO A 98 -6.69 -2.35 -11.81
C PRO A 98 -5.63 -3.11 -12.59
N GLN A 99 -4.67 -2.43 -13.21
CA GLN A 99 -3.58 -3.05 -13.96
C GLN A 99 -2.61 -3.74 -13.02
N CYS A 100 -2.25 -3.12 -11.89
CA CYS A 100 -1.43 -3.73 -10.86
C CYS A 100 -2.10 -4.99 -10.29
N ARG A 101 -3.41 -4.92 -9.98
CA ARG A 101 -4.15 -6.10 -9.51
C ARG A 101 -4.13 -7.23 -10.52
N ARG A 102 -4.36 -6.92 -11.79
CA ARG A 102 -4.38 -7.92 -12.86
C ARG A 102 -3.00 -8.57 -13.02
N ALA A 103 -1.95 -7.78 -13.16
CA ALA A 103 -0.59 -8.25 -13.33
C ALA A 103 -0.13 -9.12 -12.14
N PHE A 104 -0.45 -8.71 -10.91
CA PHE A 104 -0.16 -9.49 -9.70
C PHE A 104 -0.92 -10.82 -9.65
N LEU A 105 -2.21 -10.81 -10.03
CA LEU A 105 -3.04 -12.00 -9.94
C LEU A 105 -2.87 -12.97 -11.12
N ALA A 106 -2.37 -12.52 -12.27
CA ALA A 106 -2.23 -13.33 -13.45
C ALA A 106 -1.42 -14.63 -13.21
N PRO A 107 -0.21 -14.60 -12.66
CA PRO A 107 0.57 -15.82 -12.40
C PRO A 107 -0.12 -16.74 -11.37
N VAL A 108 -0.79 -16.18 -10.36
CA VAL A 108 -1.53 -16.97 -9.35
C VAL A 108 -2.71 -17.69 -10.00
N ARG A 109 -3.46 -17.01 -10.87
CA ARG A 109 -4.59 -17.59 -11.61
C ARG A 109 -4.11 -18.70 -12.54
N LYS A 110 -3.01 -18.46 -13.24
CA LYS A 110 -2.40 -19.47 -14.12
C LYS A 110 -2.02 -20.73 -13.34
N MET A 111 -1.36 -20.58 -12.19
CA MET A 111 -1.01 -21.74 -11.34
C MET A 111 -2.23 -22.50 -10.81
N LYS A 112 -3.36 -21.81 -10.62
CA LYS A 112 -4.60 -22.41 -10.12
C LYS A 112 -5.57 -22.83 -11.21
N ASN A 113 -5.20 -22.72 -12.48
CA ASN A 113 -6.08 -22.96 -13.62
C ASN A 113 -7.42 -22.20 -13.54
N LEU A 114 -7.37 -20.96 -13.04
CA LEU A 114 -8.55 -20.10 -12.95
C LEU A 114 -8.74 -19.31 -14.26
N PRO A 115 -10.00 -19.13 -14.71
CA PRO A 115 -10.28 -18.35 -15.92
C PRO A 115 -9.84 -16.88 -15.73
N GLU A 116 -9.59 -16.18 -16.84
CA GLU A 116 -9.38 -14.74 -16.82
C GLU A 116 -10.56 -14.04 -16.13
N PRO A 117 -10.30 -13.02 -15.29
CA PRO A 117 -11.36 -12.28 -14.65
C PRO A 117 -12.19 -11.55 -15.71
N LEU A 118 -13.49 -11.61 -15.58
CA LEU A 118 -14.38 -10.74 -16.35
C LEU A 118 -13.96 -9.28 -16.14
N ALA A 119 -14.08 -8.45 -17.17
CA ALA A 119 -13.82 -7.03 -17.09
C ALA A 119 -14.58 -6.45 -15.88
N GLN A 120 -13.86 -5.94 -14.90
CA GLN A 120 -14.46 -5.42 -13.69
C GLN A 120 -15.21 -4.14 -14.08
N GLN A 121 -16.53 -4.14 -13.93
CA GLN A 121 -17.31 -2.91 -14.00
C GLN A 121 -16.81 -1.98 -12.89
N ASN A 122 -16.58 -0.74 -13.23
CA ASN A 122 -16.19 0.27 -12.26
C ASN A 122 -17.42 0.60 -11.40
N ILE A 123 -17.61 -0.14 -10.32
CA ILE A 123 -18.72 0.08 -9.39
C ILE A 123 -18.34 1.28 -8.52
N ASP A 124 -19.09 2.35 -8.63
CA ASP A 124 -18.98 3.50 -7.70
C ASP A 124 -19.50 3.10 -6.31
N ARG A 125 -18.63 2.47 -5.54
CA ARG A 125 -18.95 2.03 -4.17
C ARG A 125 -19.20 3.21 -3.24
N TYR A 126 -18.53 4.32 -3.46
CA TYR A 126 -18.71 5.53 -2.64
C TYR A 126 -20.07 6.18 -2.91
N GLY A 127 -20.49 6.26 -4.17
CA GLY A 127 -21.83 6.72 -4.52
C GLY A 127 -22.94 5.84 -3.91
N ILE A 128 -22.79 4.52 -4.00
CA ILE A 128 -23.72 3.59 -3.37
C ILE A 128 -23.80 3.80 -1.85
N TRP A 129 -22.66 3.94 -1.16
CA TRP A 129 -22.61 4.20 0.26
C TRP A 129 -23.19 5.58 0.61
N ALA A 130 -22.88 6.62 -0.16
CA ALA A 130 -23.41 7.94 0.05
C ALA A 130 -24.93 7.98 -0.03
N GLU A 131 -25.52 7.33 -1.04
CA GLU A 131 -26.98 7.23 -1.16
C GLU A 131 -27.60 6.39 -0.04
N HIS A 132 -26.93 5.31 0.38
CA HIS A 132 -27.39 4.53 1.52
C HIS A 132 -27.42 5.37 2.80
N VAL A 133 -26.34 6.08 3.12
CA VAL A 133 -26.27 6.98 4.29
C VAL A 133 -27.35 8.05 4.20
N LYS A 134 -27.47 8.71 3.05
CA LYS A 134 -28.43 9.77 2.80
C LYS A 134 -29.90 9.33 2.99
N SER A 135 -30.20 8.09 2.62
CA SER A 135 -31.55 7.52 2.78
C SER A 135 -31.90 7.10 4.21
N HIS A 136 -30.92 7.02 5.13
CA HIS A 136 -31.10 6.57 6.50
C HIS A 136 -30.85 7.68 7.56
N ILE A 137 -30.49 8.87 7.14
CA ILE A 137 -30.27 10.03 8.02
C ILE A 137 -31.40 11.05 7.80
N ASP A 138 -31.89 11.65 8.88
CA ASP A 138 -32.71 12.86 8.81
C ASP A 138 -31.81 14.04 8.42
N TRP A 139 -31.67 14.23 7.11
CA TRP A 139 -30.80 15.26 6.54
C TRP A 139 -31.25 16.67 6.93
N THR A 140 -32.56 16.89 7.07
CA THR A 140 -33.09 18.16 7.51
C THR A 140 -32.70 18.50 8.95
N ALA A 141 -32.63 17.49 9.82
CA ALA A 141 -32.12 17.70 11.19
C ALA A 141 -30.62 18.03 11.20
N VAL A 142 -29.83 17.41 10.35
CA VAL A 142 -28.39 17.72 10.20
C VAL A 142 -28.18 19.15 9.70
N GLU A 143 -28.91 19.59 8.69
CA GLU A 143 -28.83 20.96 8.15
C GLU A 143 -29.18 22.01 9.22
N ARG A 144 -30.23 21.80 9.98
CA ARG A 144 -30.60 22.69 11.10
C ARG A 144 -29.50 22.79 12.16
N LEU A 145 -28.83 21.69 12.48
CA LEU A 145 -27.72 21.69 13.44
C LEU A 145 -26.52 22.48 12.93
N LEU A 146 -26.23 22.41 11.64
CA LEU A 146 -25.12 23.15 11.02
C LEU A 146 -25.43 24.66 10.96
N GLU A 147 -26.68 25.04 10.67
CA GLU A 147 -27.11 26.44 10.64
C GLU A 147 -27.12 27.08 12.04
N ALA A 148 -27.44 26.29 13.07
CA ALA A 148 -27.48 26.79 14.46
C ALA A 148 -26.08 27.07 15.07
N GLN A 149 -25.00 26.70 14.38
CA GLN A 149 -23.63 26.95 14.81
C GLN A 149 -22.94 28.13 14.11
N GLN A 150 -23.65 28.83 13.22
CA GLN A 150 -23.19 30.06 12.59
C GLN A 150 -23.75 31.29 13.32
#